data_43d30189cf6a85ef688a4a76f925b24f
#
_entry.id   43d30189cf6a85ef688a4a76f925b24f
#
_cell.length_a   1.000
_cell.length_b   1.000
_cell.length_c   1.000
_cell.angle_alpha   90.00
_cell.angle_beta   90.00
_cell.angle_gamma   90.00
#
_symmetry.space_group_name_H-M   'P 1'
#
loop_
_entity.id
_entity.type
_entity.pdbx_description
1 polymer ?
#
loop_
_entity_poly.entity_id
_entity_poly.type
_entity_poly.pdbx_seq_one_letter_code
_entity_poly.pdbx_strand_id
1 'polypeptide(L)'
;MAIYLNTKAPFENYSELAREYYFVDKSEIIKSLNSKVSTKSKYVCITRPRRFGKSSVADMLGAYYSKAVDSHNIFDKLKISKDKSYKEHLNKYNVLSISFNQVSHKGNTYDDYIGMIKANLIKDISDKYPQIDPSEYFTINHMLNATNDKFIFIFDEWDYIFTNNLFENNQNDFLEFIRQLLKD
;
A
#
# COMPACT_ATOMS: atom_id res chain seq x y z
N MET A 1 -11.39 3.09 12.69
CA MET A 1 -10.90 3.59 11.37
C MET A 1 -9.68 2.76 11.01
N ALA A 2 -9.62 2.22 9.82
CA ALA A 2 -8.48 1.42 9.37
C ALA A 2 -7.22 2.29 9.24
N ILE A 3 -6.07 1.71 9.58
CA ILE A 3 -4.77 2.41 9.57
C ILE A 3 -4.03 2.13 8.27
N TYR A 4 -4.01 0.88 7.84
CA TYR A 4 -3.29 0.44 6.64
C TYR A 4 -4.19 -0.22 5.60
N LEU A 5 -5.18 -1.03 6.04
CA LEU A 5 -6.03 -1.80 5.14
C LEU A 5 -7.24 -0.99 4.68
N ASN A 6 -7.32 -0.70 3.39
CA ASN A 6 -8.44 0.04 2.79
C ASN A 6 -8.69 1.42 3.43
N THR A 7 -7.63 2.08 3.88
CA THR A 7 -7.71 3.45 4.38
C THR A 7 -8.14 4.41 3.28
N LYS A 8 -8.88 5.47 3.65
CA LYS A 8 -9.34 6.50 2.69
C LYS A 8 -8.28 7.55 2.38
N ALA A 9 -7.22 7.64 3.18
CA ALA A 9 -6.21 8.68 3.04
C ALA A 9 -5.60 8.78 1.62
N PRO A 10 -5.24 7.69 0.92
CA PRO A 10 -4.75 7.80 -0.45
C PRO A 10 -5.76 8.44 -1.41
N PHE A 11 -7.06 8.14 -1.26
CA PHE A 11 -8.10 8.75 -2.07
C PHE A 11 -8.27 10.23 -1.76
N GLU A 12 -8.26 10.62 -0.50
CA GLU A 12 -8.40 12.01 -0.05
C GLU A 12 -7.21 12.83 -0.56
N ASN A 13 -5.98 12.38 -0.32
CA ASN A 13 -4.75 13.02 -0.77
C ASN A 13 -4.71 13.18 -2.29
N TYR A 14 -5.04 12.12 -3.03
CA TYR A 14 -5.03 12.18 -4.50
C TYR A 14 -6.16 13.04 -5.05
N SER A 15 -7.32 13.06 -4.39
CA SER A 15 -8.43 13.96 -4.76
C SER A 15 -8.06 15.43 -4.61
N GLU A 16 -7.34 15.78 -3.55
CA GLU A 16 -6.83 17.15 -3.35
C GLU A 16 -5.83 17.50 -4.43
N LEU A 17 -4.83 16.63 -4.66
CA LEU A 17 -3.83 16.83 -5.70
C LEU A 17 -4.45 16.99 -7.09
N ALA A 18 -5.47 16.20 -7.43
CA ALA A 18 -6.12 16.25 -8.74
C ALA A 18 -6.90 17.54 -9.00
N ARG A 19 -7.14 18.36 -7.98
CA ARG A 19 -7.78 19.68 -8.11
C ARG A 19 -6.78 20.84 -8.23
N GLU A 20 -5.49 20.56 -8.02
CA GLU A 20 -4.46 21.58 -8.10
C GLU A 20 -4.30 22.13 -9.53
N TYR A 21 -4.05 23.42 -9.65
CA TYR A 21 -3.89 24.09 -10.95
C TYR A 21 -2.76 23.50 -11.80
N TYR A 22 -1.67 23.08 -11.17
CA TYR A 22 -0.51 22.45 -11.84
C TYR A 22 -0.53 20.93 -11.76
N PHE A 23 -1.71 20.33 -11.69
CA PHE A 23 -1.83 18.88 -11.68
C PHE A 23 -1.24 18.24 -12.94
N VAL A 24 -0.37 17.27 -12.77
CA VAL A 24 0.22 16.48 -13.86
C VAL A 24 -0.33 15.05 -13.79
N ASP A 25 -1.09 14.68 -14.80
CA ASP A 25 -1.64 13.34 -14.93
C ASP A 25 -0.54 12.31 -15.21
N LYS A 26 -0.25 11.47 -14.21
CA LYS A 26 0.69 10.34 -14.28
C LYS A 26 -0.02 8.99 -14.35
N SER A 27 -1.34 8.97 -14.57
CA SER A 27 -2.16 7.75 -14.47
C SER A 27 -1.81 6.68 -15.52
N GLU A 28 -1.07 7.03 -16.57
CA GLU A 28 -0.62 6.05 -17.59
C GLU A 28 0.28 4.94 -16.99
N ILE A 29 0.97 5.20 -15.87
CA ILE A 29 1.74 4.15 -15.18
C ILE A 29 0.85 2.98 -14.74
N ILE A 30 -0.41 3.24 -14.42
CA ILE A 30 -1.39 2.24 -13.98
C ILE A 30 -1.58 1.15 -15.05
N LYS A 31 -1.57 1.52 -16.33
CA LYS A 31 -1.64 0.56 -17.44
C LYS A 31 -0.55 -0.51 -17.35
N SER A 32 0.70 -0.08 -17.10
CA SER A 32 1.81 -1.01 -16.94
C SER A 32 1.68 -1.86 -15.67
N LEU A 33 1.11 -1.33 -14.61
CA LEU A 33 0.90 -2.06 -13.35
C LEU A 33 -0.27 -3.04 -13.47
N ASN A 34 -1.37 -2.65 -14.11
CA ASN A 34 -2.51 -3.54 -14.37
C ASN A 34 -2.08 -4.84 -15.07
N SER A 35 -1.17 -4.74 -16.06
CA SER A 35 -0.66 -5.92 -16.77
C SER A 35 0.18 -6.87 -15.91
N LYS A 36 0.57 -6.47 -14.71
CA LYS A 36 1.37 -7.26 -13.77
C LYS A 36 0.55 -7.88 -12.64
N VAL A 37 -0.67 -7.40 -12.43
CA VAL A 37 -1.56 -7.94 -11.38
C VAL A 37 -1.78 -9.44 -11.59
N SER A 38 -1.63 -10.22 -10.53
CA SER A 38 -1.76 -11.68 -10.54
C SER A 38 -0.78 -12.40 -11.50
N THR A 39 0.38 -11.81 -11.80
CA THR A 39 1.45 -12.43 -12.59
C THR A 39 2.71 -12.67 -11.74
N LYS A 40 3.67 -13.44 -12.27
CA LYS A 40 4.99 -13.60 -11.63
C LYS A 40 5.79 -12.30 -11.54
N SER A 41 5.46 -11.28 -12.35
CA SER A 41 6.09 -9.95 -12.37
C SER A 41 5.37 -8.92 -11.49
N LYS A 42 4.57 -9.37 -10.52
CA LYS A 42 3.72 -8.53 -9.65
C LYS A 42 4.50 -7.60 -8.71
N TYR A 43 5.77 -7.92 -8.43
CA TYR A 43 6.60 -7.08 -7.56
C TYR A 43 7.23 -5.95 -8.38
N VAL A 44 6.86 -4.72 -8.09
CA VAL A 44 7.32 -3.54 -8.82
C VAL A 44 7.91 -2.54 -7.85
N CYS A 45 9.13 -2.10 -8.14
CA CYS A 45 9.80 -1.02 -7.42
C CYS A 45 9.80 0.25 -8.29
N ILE A 46 9.24 1.35 -7.78
CA ILE A 46 9.24 2.65 -8.45
C ILE A 46 10.30 3.53 -7.81
N THR A 47 11.40 3.74 -8.51
CA THR A 47 12.49 4.61 -8.07
C THR A 47 12.39 5.97 -8.74
N ARG A 48 12.47 7.04 -7.95
CA ARG A 48 12.53 8.43 -8.42
C ARG A 48 13.31 9.28 -7.40
N PRO A 49 13.98 10.34 -7.82
CA PRO A 49 14.57 11.30 -6.88
C PRO A 49 13.53 11.84 -5.88
N ARG A 50 14.00 12.38 -4.76
CA ARG A 50 13.13 13.08 -3.81
C ARG A 50 12.39 14.22 -4.53
N ARG A 51 11.16 14.50 -4.12
CA ARG A 51 10.26 15.54 -4.67
C ARG A 51 9.75 15.29 -6.11
N PHE A 52 9.95 14.11 -6.67
CA PHE A 52 9.40 13.72 -7.98
C PHE A 52 8.03 13.01 -7.88
N GLY A 53 7.34 13.14 -6.75
CA GLY A 53 5.96 12.68 -6.57
C GLY A 53 5.81 11.17 -6.39
N LYS A 54 6.75 10.50 -5.69
CA LYS A 54 6.60 9.08 -5.33
C LYS A 54 5.36 8.83 -4.49
N SER A 55 5.20 9.59 -3.39
CA SER A 55 4.02 9.47 -2.50
C SER A 55 2.72 9.81 -3.22
N SER A 56 2.74 10.80 -4.14
CA SER A 56 1.56 11.10 -4.98
C SER A 56 1.20 9.95 -5.91
N VAL A 57 2.19 9.18 -6.39
CA VAL A 57 1.93 7.95 -7.16
C VAL A 57 1.40 6.85 -6.24
N ALA A 58 1.92 6.69 -5.04
CA ALA A 58 1.40 5.75 -4.05
C ALA A 58 -0.08 6.06 -3.71
N ASP A 59 -0.40 7.32 -3.44
CA ASP A 59 -1.78 7.78 -3.21
C ASP A 59 -2.68 7.53 -4.43
N MET A 60 -2.20 7.84 -5.65
CA MET A 60 -2.92 7.54 -6.89
C MET A 60 -3.26 6.05 -7.01
N LEU A 61 -2.29 5.17 -6.75
CA LEU A 61 -2.49 3.73 -6.83
C LEU A 61 -3.46 3.24 -5.74
N GLY A 62 -3.33 3.75 -4.51
CA GLY A 62 -4.25 3.47 -3.42
C GLY A 62 -5.69 3.88 -3.76
N ALA A 63 -5.87 5.07 -4.30
CA ALA A 63 -7.17 5.57 -4.75
C ALA A 63 -7.75 4.75 -5.91
N TYR A 64 -6.90 4.33 -6.86
CA TYR A 64 -7.36 3.59 -8.04
C TYR A 64 -7.77 2.15 -7.71
N TYR A 65 -6.94 1.42 -6.97
CA TYR A 65 -7.18 0.00 -6.73
C TYR A 65 -8.19 -0.29 -5.61
N SER A 66 -8.30 0.62 -4.62
CA SER A 66 -9.08 0.34 -3.40
C SER A 66 -10.57 0.18 -3.67
N LYS A 67 -11.14 -0.96 -3.25
CA LYS A 67 -12.58 -1.20 -3.26
C LYS A 67 -13.34 -0.49 -2.14
N ALA A 68 -12.64 0.20 -1.24
CA ALA A 68 -13.25 0.92 -0.13
C ALA A 68 -13.72 2.34 -0.48
N VAL A 69 -13.40 2.80 -1.68
CA VAL A 69 -13.75 4.14 -2.18
C VAL A 69 -14.31 4.03 -3.60
N ASP A 70 -15.12 5.00 -3.99
CA ASP A 70 -15.49 5.22 -5.39
C ASP A 70 -14.65 6.38 -5.93
N SER A 71 -13.74 6.08 -6.84
CA SER A 71 -12.81 7.05 -7.42
C SER A 71 -13.09 7.35 -8.91
N HIS A 72 -14.23 6.92 -9.45
CA HIS A 72 -14.66 7.20 -10.82
C HIS A 72 -14.63 8.69 -11.14
N ASN A 73 -15.09 9.54 -10.23
CA ASN A 73 -15.14 11.00 -10.38
C ASN A 73 -13.77 11.63 -10.69
N ILE A 74 -12.68 10.98 -10.32
CA ILE A 74 -11.30 11.39 -10.60
C ILE A 74 -10.80 10.68 -11.86
N PHE A 75 -10.78 9.34 -11.85
CA PHE A 75 -10.07 8.57 -12.86
C PHE A 75 -10.76 8.54 -14.23
N ASP A 76 -12.09 8.73 -14.33
CA ASP A 76 -12.80 8.84 -15.63
C ASP A 76 -12.29 10.00 -16.49
N LYS A 77 -11.66 11.01 -15.87
CA LYS A 77 -11.11 12.19 -16.53
C LYS A 77 -9.63 12.06 -16.90
N LEU A 78 -8.95 11.03 -16.39
CA LEU A 78 -7.51 10.83 -16.54
C LEU A 78 -7.20 9.92 -17.75
N LYS A 79 -5.94 9.94 -18.18
CA LYS A 79 -5.47 9.20 -19.35
C LYS A 79 -5.73 7.70 -19.27
N ILE A 80 -5.65 7.12 -18.06
CA ILE A 80 -5.90 5.69 -17.81
C ILE A 80 -7.32 5.28 -18.21
N SER A 81 -8.30 6.16 -18.15
CA SER A 81 -9.70 5.84 -18.51
C SER A 81 -9.86 5.33 -19.94
N LYS A 82 -8.91 5.66 -20.84
CA LYS A 82 -8.88 5.22 -22.23
C LYS A 82 -8.27 3.83 -22.43
N ASP A 83 -7.67 3.25 -21.38
CA ASP A 83 -7.08 1.93 -21.46
C ASP A 83 -8.14 0.84 -21.23
N LYS A 84 -8.05 -0.25 -21.98
CA LYS A 84 -8.98 -1.38 -21.88
C LYS A 84 -9.01 -2.03 -20.50
N SER A 85 -7.88 -2.01 -19.77
CA SER A 85 -7.76 -2.58 -18.42
C SER A 85 -8.37 -1.69 -17.33
N TYR A 86 -8.77 -0.45 -17.66
CA TYR A 86 -9.26 0.52 -16.69
C TYR A 86 -10.40 -0.02 -15.82
N LYS A 87 -11.49 -0.46 -16.45
CA LYS A 87 -12.69 -0.93 -15.76
C LYS A 87 -12.50 -2.27 -15.05
N GLU A 88 -11.51 -3.04 -15.48
CA GLU A 88 -11.20 -4.34 -14.90
C GLU A 88 -10.59 -4.19 -13.50
N HIS A 89 -9.81 -3.13 -13.29
CA HIS A 89 -9.00 -2.97 -12.08
C HIS A 89 -9.45 -1.83 -11.17
N LEU A 90 -10.19 -0.83 -11.67
CA LEU A 90 -10.64 0.30 -10.87
C LEU A 90 -11.53 -0.15 -9.72
N ASN A 91 -11.12 0.17 -8.49
CA ASN A 91 -11.84 -0.11 -7.24
C ASN A 91 -12.19 -1.60 -7.03
N LYS A 92 -11.28 -2.52 -7.39
CA LYS A 92 -11.53 -3.97 -7.34
C LYS A 92 -10.80 -4.71 -6.23
N TYR A 93 -9.85 -4.09 -5.55
CA TYR A 93 -8.94 -4.79 -4.63
C TYR A 93 -9.02 -4.27 -3.20
N ASN A 94 -8.65 -5.12 -2.26
CA ASN A 94 -8.23 -4.64 -0.96
C ASN A 94 -6.82 -4.04 -1.12
N VAL A 95 -6.63 -2.83 -0.61
CA VAL A 95 -5.33 -2.15 -0.65
C VAL A 95 -4.78 -2.04 0.75
N LEU A 96 -3.56 -2.52 0.94
CA LEU A 96 -2.78 -2.38 2.14
C LEU A 96 -1.67 -1.37 1.87
N SER A 97 -1.80 -0.17 2.44
CA SER A 97 -0.89 0.96 2.22
C SER A 97 -0.14 1.28 3.49
N ILE A 98 1.21 1.20 3.45
CA ILE A 98 2.08 1.53 4.57
C ILE A 98 3.09 2.58 4.12
N SER A 99 3.14 3.70 4.87
CA SER A 99 4.20 4.71 4.76
C SER A 99 5.14 4.55 5.95
N PHE A 100 6.31 3.96 5.73
CA PHE A 100 7.21 3.55 6.81
C PHE A 100 7.83 4.71 7.57
N ASN A 101 7.96 5.89 6.96
CA ASN A 101 8.43 7.09 7.64
C ASN A 101 7.41 7.68 8.64
N GLN A 102 6.14 7.28 8.55
CA GLN A 102 5.07 7.74 9.45
C GLN A 102 4.93 6.85 10.70
N VAL A 103 5.57 5.68 10.71
CA VAL A 103 5.59 4.82 11.90
C VAL A 103 6.51 5.42 12.95
N SER A 104 6.04 5.56 14.19
CA SER A 104 6.84 6.12 15.27
C SER A 104 8.10 5.29 15.53
N HIS A 105 9.27 5.95 15.52
CA HIS A 105 10.57 5.29 15.75
C HIS A 105 11.39 5.98 16.85
N LYS A 106 10.99 7.19 17.27
CA LYS A 106 11.74 7.94 18.30
C LYS A 106 11.61 7.28 19.66
N GLY A 107 12.76 6.92 20.25
CA GLY A 107 12.83 6.28 21.56
C GLY A 107 12.36 4.82 21.59
N ASN A 108 12.02 4.23 20.44
CA ASN A 108 11.57 2.86 20.33
C ASN A 108 12.72 1.95 19.88
N THR A 109 12.64 0.68 20.28
CA THR A 109 13.47 -0.39 19.74
C THR A 109 12.96 -0.82 18.36
N TYR A 110 13.73 -1.63 17.64
CA TYR A 110 13.28 -2.28 16.43
C TYR A 110 12.01 -3.12 16.65
N ASP A 111 11.98 -3.86 17.75
CA ASP A 111 10.83 -4.71 18.10
C ASP A 111 9.57 -3.90 18.36
N ASP A 112 9.68 -2.73 19.00
CA ASP A 112 8.56 -1.80 19.17
C ASP A 112 8.06 -1.28 17.83
N TYR A 113 8.98 -0.90 16.93
CA TYR A 113 8.65 -0.38 15.60
C TYR A 113 7.89 -1.41 14.76
N ILE A 114 8.41 -2.63 14.67
CA ILE A 114 7.75 -3.74 13.96
C ILE A 114 6.48 -4.19 14.68
N GLY A 115 6.50 -4.21 16.00
CA GLY A 115 5.34 -4.55 16.84
C GLY A 115 4.15 -3.64 16.57
N MET A 116 4.37 -2.33 16.45
CA MET A 116 3.31 -1.36 16.08
C MET A 116 2.75 -1.63 14.68
N ILE A 117 3.60 -1.92 13.70
CA ILE A 117 3.13 -2.24 12.33
C ILE A 117 2.27 -3.50 12.36
N LYS A 118 2.76 -4.56 13.01
CA LYS A 118 2.04 -5.84 13.13
C LYS A 118 0.70 -5.68 13.85
N ALA A 119 0.68 -4.99 14.99
CA ALA A 119 -0.53 -4.77 15.77
C ALA A 119 -1.61 -4.02 14.97
N ASN A 120 -1.21 -2.98 14.23
CA ASN A 120 -2.12 -2.22 13.38
C ASN A 120 -2.65 -3.07 12.20
N LEU A 121 -1.81 -3.89 11.57
CA LEU A 121 -2.23 -4.80 10.51
C LEU A 121 -3.20 -5.86 11.02
N ILE A 122 -2.90 -6.49 12.15
CA ILE A 122 -3.77 -7.49 12.79
C ILE A 122 -5.11 -6.85 13.12
N LYS A 123 -5.10 -5.67 13.73
CA LYS A 123 -6.32 -4.93 14.05
C LYS A 123 -7.16 -4.67 12.81
N ASP A 124 -6.56 -4.11 11.75
CA ASP A 124 -7.28 -3.79 10.52
C ASP A 124 -7.86 -5.04 9.83
N ILE A 125 -7.13 -6.16 9.85
CA ILE A 125 -7.61 -7.44 9.30
C ILE A 125 -8.77 -7.96 10.13
N SER A 126 -8.66 -7.99 11.45
CA SER A 126 -9.72 -8.48 12.35
C SER A 126 -10.98 -7.62 12.28
N ASP A 127 -10.82 -6.29 12.21
CA ASP A 127 -11.96 -5.37 12.05
C ASP A 127 -12.71 -5.62 10.73
N LYS A 128 -11.99 -5.97 9.66
CA LYS A 128 -12.57 -6.22 8.34
C LYS A 128 -13.09 -7.64 8.16
N TYR A 129 -12.45 -8.61 8.78
CA TYR A 129 -12.73 -10.04 8.68
C TYR A 129 -12.93 -10.63 10.08
N PRO A 130 -14.07 -10.40 10.73
CA PRO A 130 -14.33 -10.85 12.11
C PRO A 130 -14.26 -12.36 12.30
N GLN A 131 -14.34 -13.13 11.20
CA GLN A 131 -14.21 -14.60 11.21
C GLN A 131 -12.76 -15.07 11.30
N ILE A 132 -11.77 -14.17 11.15
CA ILE A 132 -10.34 -14.49 11.26
C ILE A 132 -9.90 -14.21 12.70
N ASP A 133 -9.67 -15.27 13.46
CA ASP A 133 -9.08 -15.15 14.81
C ASP A 133 -7.55 -15.05 14.70
N PRO A 134 -6.94 -13.92 15.09
CA PRO A 134 -5.49 -13.75 14.99
C PRO A 134 -4.69 -14.80 15.77
N SER A 135 -5.26 -15.39 16.80
CA SER A 135 -4.57 -16.40 17.63
C SER A 135 -4.32 -17.72 16.91
N GLU A 136 -5.04 -17.98 15.82
CA GLU A 136 -4.89 -19.18 15.00
C GLU A 136 -3.77 -19.07 13.95
N TYR A 137 -3.16 -17.87 13.79
CA TYR A 137 -2.21 -17.62 12.70
C TYR A 137 -0.85 -17.14 13.22
N PHE A 138 0.23 -17.76 12.73
CA PHE A 138 1.60 -17.40 13.10
C PHE A 138 2.11 -16.14 12.40
N THR A 139 1.55 -15.80 11.24
CA THR A 139 2.00 -14.65 10.45
C THR A 139 0.82 -13.88 9.88
N ILE A 140 1.05 -12.59 9.61
CA ILE A 140 0.05 -11.73 8.95
C ILE A 140 -0.31 -12.26 7.57
N ASN A 141 0.67 -12.80 6.84
CA ASN A 141 0.43 -13.39 5.54
C ASN A 141 -0.56 -14.57 5.62
N HIS A 142 -0.41 -15.46 6.60
CA HIS A 142 -1.37 -16.55 6.80
C HIS A 142 -2.78 -16.02 7.09
N MET A 143 -2.90 -14.94 7.87
CA MET A 143 -4.20 -14.28 8.10
C MET A 143 -4.80 -13.74 6.78
N LEU A 144 -3.98 -13.05 5.97
CA LEU A 144 -4.42 -12.51 4.68
C LEU A 144 -4.86 -13.63 3.72
N ASN A 145 -4.11 -14.72 3.64
CA ASN A 145 -4.45 -15.87 2.81
C ASN A 145 -5.76 -16.52 3.25
N ALA A 146 -6.03 -16.60 4.55
CA ALA A 146 -7.27 -17.16 5.09
C ALA A 146 -8.52 -16.34 4.72
N THR A 147 -8.37 -15.06 4.34
CA THR A 147 -9.49 -14.23 3.89
C THR A 147 -10.04 -14.65 2.53
N ASN A 148 -9.28 -15.39 1.71
CA ASN A 148 -9.56 -15.70 0.30
C ASN A 148 -9.76 -14.47 -0.60
N ASP A 149 -9.37 -13.29 -0.15
CA ASP A 149 -9.42 -12.04 -0.91
C ASP A 149 -8.06 -11.73 -1.58
N LYS A 150 -8.09 -10.87 -2.60
CA LYS A 150 -6.86 -10.37 -3.25
C LYS A 150 -6.46 -9.02 -2.65
N PHE A 151 -5.17 -8.88 -2.41
CA PHE A 151 -4.59 -7.68 -1.84
C PHE A 151 -3.56 -7.05 -2.79
N ILE A 152 -3.54 -5.72 -2.83
CA ILE A 152 -2.46 -4.93 -3.42
C ILE A 152 -1.74 -4.24 -2.28
N PHE A 153 -0.43 -4.47 -2.20
CA PHE A 153 0.45 -3.83 -1.22
C PHE A 153 1.08 -2.59 -1.85
N ILE A 154 1.00 -1.47 -1.14
CA ILE A 154 1.64 -0.20 -1.51
C ILE A 154 2.54 0.22 -0.35
N PHE A 155 3.84 0.17 -0.58
CA PHE A 155 4.84 0.56 0.41
C PHE A 155 5.52 1.86 -0.03
N ASP A 156 5.28 2.92 0.72
CA ASP A 156 5.97 4.20 0.53
C ASP A 156 7.09 4.35 1.56
N GLU A 157 8.22 4.94 1.16
CA GLU A 157 9.41 5.17 1.99
C GLU A 157 9.87 3.87 2.72
N TRP A 158 9.76 2.70 2.07
CA TRP A 158 10.16 1.41 2.65
C TRP A 158 11.65 1.36 3.01
N ASP A 159 12.46 2.18 2.35
CA ASP A 159 13.90 2.34 2.59
C ASP A 159 14.22 3.35 3.71
N TYR A 160 13.21 3.87 4.41
CA TYR A 160 13.36 4.91 5.42
C TYR A 160 14.33 4.53 6.55
N ILE A 161 14.28 3.28 7.03
CA ILE A 161 15.17 2.83 8.11
C ILE A 161 16.64 2.77 7.65
N PHE A 162 16.88 2.46 6.37
CA PHE A 162 18.23 2.41 5.79
C PHE A 162 18.77 3.81 5.54
N THR A 163 17.97 4.68 4.93
CA THR A 163 18.38 6.05 4.56
C THR A 163 18.60 6.95 5.77
N ASN A 164 18.04 6.59 6.94
CA ASN A 164 18.20 7.33 8.20
C ASN A 164 19.05 6.58 9.23
N ASN A 165 19.71 5.48 8.85
CA ASN A 165 20.55 4.66 9.72
C ASN A 165 19.83 4.22 11.01
N LEU A 166 18.54 3.90 10.91
CA LEU A 166 17.76 3.43 12.05
C LEU A 166 17.94 1.91 12.19
N PHE A 167 18.03 1.45 13.44
CA PHE A 167 18.09 0.03 13.76
C PHE A 167 19.15 -0.75 12.95
N GLU A 168 20.38 -0.22 12.86
CA GLU A 168 21.45 -0.73 11.98
C GLU A 168 21.65 -2.25 12.10
N ASN A 169 21.60 -2.79 13.32
CA ASN A 169 21.78 -4.22 13.55
C ASN A 169 20.57 -5.07 13.11
N ASN A 170 19.41 -4.47 12.85
CA ASN A 170 18.16 -5.17 12.51
C ASN A 170 17.67 -4.88 11.08
N GLN A 171 18.48 -4.25 10.24
CA GLN A 171 18.06 -3.93 8.87
C GLN A 171 17.79 -5.19 8.03
N ASN A 172 18.52 -6.28 8.27
CA ASN A 172 18.25 -7.57 7.63
C ASN A 172 16.94 -8.21 8.13
N ASP A 173 16.62 -8.07 9.41
CA ASP A 173 15.36 -8.55 9.99
C ASP A 173 14.17 -7.80 9.39
N PHE A 174 14.35 -6.50 9.13
CA PHE A 174 13.33 -5.70 8.45
C PHE A 174 13.09 -6.18 7.00
N LEU A 175 14.15 -6.47 6.25
CA LEU A 175 14.00 -7.04 4.91
C LEU A 175 13.29 -8.39 4.94
N GLU A 176 13.59 -9.21 5.94
CA GLU A 176 12.89 -10.50 6.10
C GLU A 176 11.42 -10.30 6.47
N PHE A 177 11.10 -9.33 7.34
CA PHE A 177 9.72 -8.95 7.63
C PHE A 177 8.94 -8.55 6.35
N ILE A 178 9.54 -7.68 5.52
CA ILE A 178 8.92 -7.29 4.23
C ILE A 178 8.72 -8.50 3.31
N ARG A 179 9.72 -9.38 3.21
CA ARG A 179 9.62 -10.61 2.40
C ARG A 179 8.51 -11.52 2.88
N GLN A 180 8.40 -11.73 4.21
CA GLN A 180 7.34 -12.55 4.80
C GLN A 180 5.95 -11.98 4.55
N LEU A 181 5.82 -10.65 4.57
CA LEU A 181 4.55 -9.97 4.31
C LEU A 181 4.11 -10.13 2.84
N LEU A 182 5.05 -10.22 1.91
CA LEU A 182 4.81 -10.30 0.47
C LEU A 182 4.84 -11.74 -0.08
N LYS A 183 5.22 -12.73 0.73
CA LYS A 183 5.36 -14.13 0.28
C LYS A 183 3.98 -14.76 0.10
N ASP A 184 3.79 -15.44 -1.01
CA ASP A 184 2.58 -16.25 -1.30
C ASP A 184 2.55 -17.54 -0.48
#